data_412a1043a366d7c843dee20f3c5aa0c7
#
_entry.id   412a1043a366d7c843dee20f3c5aa0c7
#
_cell.length_a   1.000
_cell.length_b   1.000
_cell.length_c   1.000
_cell.angle_alpha   90.00
_cell.angle_beta   90.00
_cell.angle_gamma   90.00
#
_symmetry.space_group_name_H-M   'P 1'
#
loop_
_entity.id
_entity.type
_entity.pdbx_description
1 polymer ?
#
loop_
_entity_poly.entity_id
_entity_poly.type
_entity_poly.pdbx_seq_one_letter_code
_entity_poly.pdbx_strand_id
1 'polypeptide(L)'
;GGEPIHFLKKRRPERTRNIVTLCDVSGSMSLYAQVFLAFIAGLMRADQKADAYLFHTRLVRITEALRDRDAMRAIGRMSLMADGFGGGSKIGVCLDRFVSSYARRFVDGRSVVVILSDGYDTDQPQVISKALKKLRKRGCRMIWMNPLKGWRNYAPVTAGMKAALPHLDLFATANTLSDLA
;
A
#
# COMPACT_ATOMS: atom_id res chain seq x y z
N GLY A 1 44.16 -13.31 2.81
CA GLY A 1 43.16 -13.17 2.88
C GLY A 1 42.14 -12.64 3.91
N GLY A 2 42.07 -11.35 4.11
CA GLY A 2 41.10 -10.76 5.02
C GLY A 2 39.71 -10.47 4.41
N GLU A 3 39.51 -10.76 3.12
CA GLU A 3 38.29 -10.38 2.40
C GLU A 3 37.02 -10.97 2.98
N PRO A 4 36.89 -12.28 3.29
CA PRO A 4 35.66 -12.84 3.85
C PRO A 4 35.27 -12.22 5.18
N ILE A 5 36.25 -11.97 6.04
CA ILE A 5 36.06 -11.34 7.35
C ILE A 5 35.67 -9.88 7.18
N HIS A 6 36.27 -9.22 6.22
CA HIS A 6 35.99 -7.84 5.89
C HIS A 6 34.58 -7.65 5.36
N PHE A 7 34.06 -8.57 4.52
CA PHE A 7 32.69 -8.60 4.06
C PHE A 7 31.70 -8.76 5.22
N LEU A 8 31.94 -9.66 6.14
CA LEU A 8 31.09 -9.88 7.30
C LEU A 8 31.04 -8.65 8.22
N LYS A 9 32.16 -7.94 8.39
CA LYS A 9 32.23 -6.70 9.19
C LYS A 9 31.49 -5.54 8.54
N LYS A 10 31.33 -5.53 7.22
CA LYS A 10 30.63 -4.49 6.49
C LYS A 10 29.10 -4.71 6.42
N ARG A 11 28.59 -5.84 6.88
CA ARG A 11 27.16 -6.00 7.07
C ARG A 11 26.70 -5.06 8.18
N ARG A 12 26.25 -3.89 7.77
CA ARG A 12 25.51 -3.02 8.66
C ARG A 12 24.27 -3.76 9.13
N PRO A 13 23.92 -3.70 10.43
CA PRO A 13 22.61 -4.17 10.86
C PRO A 13 21.57 -3.51 9.94
N GLU A 14 20.69 -4.31 9.37
CA GLU A 14 19.61 -3.81 8.53
C GLU A 14 18.86 -2.75 9.32
N ARG A 15 18.92 -1.52 8.83
CA ARG A 15 18.13 -0.44 9.41
C ARG A 15 16.67 -0.79 9.18
N THR A 16 15.90 -0.85 10.25
CA THR A 16 14.45 -1.05 10.20
C THR A 16 13.84 -0.11 9.17
N ARG A 17 13.25 -0.69 8.13
CA ARG A 17 12.54 0.06 7.11
C ARG A 17 11.16 0.43 7.66
N ASN A 18 10.75 1.66 7.44
CA ASN A 18 9.40 2.05 7.78
C ASN A 18 8.43 1.63 6.66
N ILE A 19 7.34 1.00 7.04
CA ILE A 19 6.33 0.53 6.10
C ILE A 19 5.18 1.53 6.08
N VAL A 20 4.82 1.96 4.88
CA VAL A 20 3.69 2.84 4.62
C VAL A 20 2.70 2.08 3.76
N THR A 21 1.48 1.93 4.22
CA THR A 21 0.45 1.16 3.52
C THR A 21 -0.69 2.04 3.05
N LEU A 22 -1.13 1.83 1.81
CA LEU A 22 -2.30 2.46 1.23
C LEU A 22 -3.25 1.36 0.77
N CYS A 23 -4.40 1.25 1.41
CA CYS A 23 -5.37 0.18 1.16
C CYS A 23 -6.63 0.71 0.47
N ASP A 24 -6.90 0.18 -0.71
CA ASP A 24 -8.13 0.43 -1.46
C ASP A 24 -9.31 -0.27 -0.78
N VAL A 25 -10.34 0.49 -0.40
CA VAL A 25 -11.53 -0.02 0.28
C VAL A 25 -12.78 0.04 -0.59
N SER A 26 -12.62 0.02 -1.90
CA SER A 26 -13.75 -0.10 -2.84
C SER A 26 -14.54 -1.40 -2.61
N GLY A 27 -15.76 -1.46 -3.15
CA GLY A 27 -16.62 -2.64 -3.00
C GLY A 27 -15.97 -3.94 -3.46
N SER A 28 -15.24 -3.91 -4.59
CA SER A 28 -14.49 -5.07 -5.11
C SER A 28 -13.36 -5.52 -4.19
N MET A 29 -12.85 -4.64 -3.34
CA MET A 29 -11.74 -4.88 -2.43
C MET A 29 -12.17 -5.22 -1.00
N SER A 30 -13.46 -5.12 -0.66
CA SER A 30 -13.95 -5.16 0.72
C SER A 30 -13.48 -6.39 1.50
N LEU A 31 -13.52 -7.57 0.90
CA LEU A 31 -13.09 -8.81 1.54
C LEU A 31 -11.58 -8.81 1.82
N TYR A 32 -10.78 -8.42 0.84
CA TYR A 32 -9.33 -8.35 0.97
C TYR A 32 -8.87 -7.24 1.90
N ALA A 33 -9.58 -6.11 1.88
CA ALA A 33 -9.28 -4.97 2.73
C ALA A 33 -9.39 -5.32 4.22
N GLN A 34 -10.40 -6.08 4.62
CA GLN A 34 -10.56 -6.50 6.02
C GLN A 34 -9.38 -7.35 6.50
N VAL A 35 -8.99 -8.35 5.73
CA VAL A 35 -7.85 -9.22 6.05
C VAL A 35 -6.55 -8.42 6.10
N PHE A 36 -6.34 -7.58 5.11
CA PHE A 36 -5.14 -6.76 5.01
C PHE A 36 -5.03 -5.75 6.16
N LEU A 37 -6.13 -5.10 6.51
CA LEU A 37 -6.16 -4.14 7.62
C LEU A 37 -5.92 -4.81 8.97
N ALA A 38 -6.43 -6.02 9.17
CA ALA A 38 -6.13 -6.79 10.37
C ALA A 38 -4.63 -7.11 10.48
N PHE A 39 -4.01 -7.48 9.37
CA PHE A 39 -2.56 -7.69 9.29
C PHE A 39 -1.79 -6.40 9.58
N ILE A 40 -2.19 -5.29 8.97
CA ILE A 40 -1.56 -3.98 9.18
C ILE A 40 -1.73 -3.52 10.63
N ALA A 41 -2.89 -3.72 11.25
CA ALA A 41 -3.10 -3.40 12.66
C ALA A 41 -2.14 -4.16 13.57
N GLY A 42 -1.88 -5.44 13.27
CA GLY A 42 -0.87 -6.24 13.96
C GLY A 42 0.55 -5.71 13.77
N LEU A 43 0.90 -5.34 12.55
CA LEU A 43 2.19 -4.75 12.22
C LEU A 43 2.39 -3.40 12.92
N MET A 44 1.36 -2.56 12.97
CA MET A 44 1.40 -1.25 13.61
C MET A 44 1.65 -1.34 15.13
N ARG A 45 1.17 -2.40 15.77
CA ARG A 45 1.44 -2.66 17.18
C ARG A 45 2.88 -3.09 17.43
N ALA A 46 3.47 -3.79 16.47
CA ALA A 46 4.85 -4.26 16.55
C ALA A 46 5.87 -3.18 16.15
N ASP A 47 5.49 -2.29 15.23
CA ASP A 47 6.36 -1.24 14.69
C ASP A 47 5.70 0.13 14.81
N GLN A 48 6.24 0.97 15.69
CA GLN A 48 5.72 2.33 15.92
C GLN A 48 5.95 3.27 14.75
N LYS A 49 6.80 2.93 13.81
CA LYS A 49 7.10 3.76 12.62
C LYS A 49 6.20 3.43 11.43
N ALA A 50 5.41 2.37 11.51
CA ALA A 50 4.49 2.03 10.43
C ALA A 50 3.40 3.09 10.29
N ASP A 51 2.99 3.36 9.07
CA ASP A 51 2.00 4.37 8.73
C ASP A 51 0.96 3.76 7.78
N ALA A 52 -0.30 4.11 7.95
CA ALA A 52 -1.39 3.47 7.23
C ALA A 52 -2.45 4.44 6.77
N TYR A 53 -2.95 4.18 5.57
CA TYR A 53 -3.97 4.97 4.87
C TYR A 53 -5.02 4.07 4.27
N LEU A 54 -6.26 4.57 4.21
CA LEU A 54 -7.32 4.02 3.38
C LEU A 54 -7.62 4.96 2.24
N PHE A 55 -8.05 4.42 1.11
CA PHE A 55 -8.56 5.26 0.04
C PHE A 55 -9.71 4.57 -0.72
N HIS A 56 -10.61 5.39 -1.20
CA HIS A 56 -11.65 5.07 -2.17
C HIS A 56 -11.80 6.26 -3.11
N THR A 57 -12.71 7.19 -2.84
CA THR A 57 -12.75 8.49 -3.52
C THR A 57 -11.89 9.54 -2.82
N ARG A 58 -11.55 9.29 -1.56
CA ARG A 58 -10.71 10.13 -0.71
C ARG A 58 -9.62 9.31 -0.04
N LEU A 59 -8.53 9.96 0.30
CA LEU A 59 -7.45 9.40 1.10
C LEU A 59 -7.65 9.79 2.57
N VAL A 60 -7.56 8.81 3.45
CA VAL A 60 -7.67 9.02 4.90
C VAL A 60 -6.50 8.33 5.61
N ARG A 61 -5.77 9.08 6.42
CA ARG A 61 -4.72 8.51 7.28
C ARG A 61 -5.37 7.88 8.50
N ILE A 62 -5.07 6.59 8.73
CA ILE A 62 -5.70 5.79 9.80
C ILE A 62 -4.70 5.30 10.85
N THR A 63 -3.49 5.80 10.83
CA THR A 63 -2.40 5.34 11.69
C THR A 63 -2.79 5.34 13.16
N GLU A 64 -3.34 6.44 13.65
CA GLU A 64 -3.73 6.55 15.07
C GLU A 64 -4.88 5.61 15.44
N ALA A 65 -5.86 5.49 14.55
CA ALA A 65 -7.01 4.60 14.76
C ALA A 65 -6.59 3.13 14.85
N LEU A 66 -5.61 2.70 14.06
CA LEU A 66 -5.11 1.32 14.08
C LEU A 66 -4.26 0.99 15.30
N ARG A 67 -3.70 1.98 15.97
CA ARG A 67 -2.93 1.80 17.20
C ARG A 67 -3.80 1.64 18.44
N ASP A 68 -5.07 1.99 18.33
CA ASP A 68 -6.03 1.85 19.43
C ASP A 68 -6.29 0.37 19.73
N ARG A 69 -6.62 0.06 21.00
CA ARG A 69 -7.03 -1.28 21.44
C ARG A 69 -8.24 -1.80 20.68
N ASP A 70 -9.09 -0.89 20.21
CA ASP A 70 -10.28 -1.19 19.41
C ASP A 70 -10.04 -1.07 17.89
N ALA A 71 -8.83 -1.42 17.42
CA ALA A 71 -8.49 -1.33 16.00
C ALA A 71 -9.50 -2.06 15.10
N MET A 72 -9.98 -3.24 15.50
CA MET A 72 -10.97 -4.00 14.73
C MET A 72 -12.31 -3.26 14.66
N ARG A 73 -12.70 -2.55 15.70
CA ARG A 73 -13.90 -1.71 15.72
C ARG A 73 -13.76 -0.50 14.80
N ALA A 74 -12.60 0.13 14.82
CA ALA A 74 -12.27 1.23 13.90
C ALA A 74 -12.31 0.78 12.45
N ILE A 75 -11.75 -0.38 12.13
CA ILE A 75 -11.79 -1.01 10.80
C ILE A 75 -13.24 -1.27 10.37
N GLY A 76 -14.08 -1.80 11.25
CA GLY A 76 -15.49 -2.04 10.98
C GLY A 76 -16.24 -0.77 10.64
N ARG A 77 -16.01 0.32 11.37
CA ARG A 77 -16.60 1.63 11.08
C ARG A 77 -16.16 2.18 9.73
N MET A 78 -14.89 2.05 9.40
CA MET A 78 -14.33 2.52 8.11
C MET A 78 -14.88 1.71 6.94
N SER A 79 -15.04 0.40 7.08
CA SER A 79 -15.66 -0.45 6.07
C SER A 79 -17.11 -0.04 5.81
N LEU A 80 -17.87 0.26 6.86
CA LEU A 80 -19.24 0.77 6.73
C LEU A 80 -19.29 2.13 6.04
N MET A 81 -18.33 3.00 6.33
CA MET A 81 -18.23 4.30 5.66
C MET A 81 -17.86 4.16 4.18
N ALA A 82 -17.02 3.20 3.84
CA ALA A 82 -16.64 2.92 2.45
C ALA A 82 -17.81 2.34 1.64
N ASP A 83 -18.62 1.47 2.24
CA ASP A 83 -19.79 0.87 1.59
C ASP A 83 -20.87 1.91 1.26
N GLY A 84 -20.88 3.05 1.93
CA GLY A 84 -21.79 4.16 1.65
C GLY A 84 -21.43 5.00 0.42
N PHE A 85 -20.24 4.81 -0.14
CA PHE A 85 -19.77 5.55 -1.32
C PHE A 85 -19.91 4.68 -2.57
N GLY A 86 -21.04 4.77 -3.26
CA GLY A 86 -21.21 4.16 -4.59
C GLY A 86 -20.22 4.73 -5.60
N GLY A 87 -19.73 3.88 -6.51
CA GLY A 87 -18.79 4.27 -7.56
C GLY A 87 -17.40 3.65 -7.41
N GLY A 88 -16.58 3.81 -8.45
CA GLY A 88 -15.23 3.28 -8.48
C GLY A 88 -14.22 4.11 -7.69
N SER A 89 -13.12 3.50 -7.33
CA SER A 89 -12.01 4.18 -6.64
C SER A 89 -11.34 5.23 -7.52
N LYS A 90 -10.86 6.27 -6.90
CA LYS A 90 -10.02 7.31 -7.52
C LYS A 90 -8.57 7.10 -7.11
N ILE A 91 -7.95 6.07 -7.63
CA ILE A 91 -6.61 5.62 -7.24
C ILE A 91 -5.58 6.72 -7.51
N GLY A 92 -5.54 7.23 -8.73
CA GLY A 92 -4.57 8.25 -9.13
C GLY A 92 -4.69 9.52 -8.31
N VAL A 93 -5.90 10.01 -8.10
CA VAL A 93 -6.17 11.20 -7.27
C VAL A 93 -5.74 10.97 -5.83
N CYS A 94 -6.04 9.81 -5.27
CA CYS A 94 -5.65 9.48 -3.89
C CYS A 94 -4.13 9.35 -3.75
N LEU A 95 -3.44 8.73 -4.70
CA LEU A 95 -1.98 8.67 -4.72
C LEU A 95 -1.35 10.05 -4.86
N ASP A 96 -1.90 10.89 -5.71
CA ASP A 96 -1.44 12.28 -5.86
C ASP A 96 -1.64 13.06 -4.55
N ARG A 97 -2.77 12.88 -3.89
CA ARG A 97 -3.02 13.47 -2.57
C ARG A 97 -2.02 12.98 -1.52
N PHE A 98 -1.70 11.70 -1.54
CA PHE A 98 -0.69 11.12 -0.66
C PHE A 98 0.68 11.79 -0.88
N VAL A 99 1.08 11.92 -2.14
CA VAL A 99 2.35 12.57 -2.52
C VAL A 99 2.40 14.02 -2.04
N SER A 100 1.33 14.78 -2.28
CA SER A 100 1.31 16.22 -1.99
C SER A 100 1.16 16.53 -0.50
N SER A 101 0.45 15.69 0.27
CA SER A 101 0.09 16.01 1.65
C SER A 101 0.88 15.23 2.70
N TYR A 102 1.41 14.06 2.38
CA TYR A 102 1.99 13.16 3.39
C TYR A 102 3.39 12.68 3.07
N ALA A 103 3.72 12.45 1.81
CA ALA A 103 4.98 11.79 1.44
C ALA A 103 6.21 12.55 1.91
N ARG A 104 6.19 13.87 1.88
CA ARG A 104 7.30 14.69 2.35
C ARG A 104 7.66 14.39 3.80
N ARG A 105 6.66 14.13 4.63
CA ARG A 105 6.83 13.88 6.07
C ARG A 105 7.11 12.41 6.37
N PHE A 106 6.50 11.48 5.65
CA PHE A 106 6.45 10.07 6.02
C PHE A 106 7.20 9.12 5.09
N VAL A 107 7.65 9.58 3.94
CA VAL A 107 8.34 8.74 2.95
C VAL A 107 9.75 9.26 2.69
N ASP A 108 10.72 8.40 2.91
CA ASP A 108 12.14 8.65 2.60
C ASP A 108 12.75 7.44 1.87
N GLY A 109 14.07 7.44 1.69
CA GLY A 109 14.78 6.36 1.02
C GLY A 109 14.78 5.02 1.75
N ARG A 110 14.29 4.96 2.98
CA ARG A 110 14.15 3.73 3.78
C ARG A 110 12.71 3.23 3.82
N SER A 111 11.79 3.97 3.25
CA SER A 111 10.38 3.60 3.24
C SER A 111 10.11 2.49 2.24
N VAL A 112 9.19 1.61 2.62
CA VAL A 112 8.54 0.67 1.72
C VAL A 112 7.08 1.08 1.65
N VAL A 113 6.64 1.52 0.48
CA VAL A 113 5.24 1.90 0.24
C VAL A 113 4.52 0.71 -0.35
N VAL A 114 3.52 0.21 0.35
CA VAL A 114 2.70 -0.93 -0.07
C VAL A 114 1.32 -0.43 -0.45
N ILE A 115 0.92 -0.65 -1.68
CA ILE A 115 -0.40 -0.30 -2.20
C ILE A 115 -1.18 -1.59 -2.40
N LEU A 116 -2.33 -1.72 -1.75
CA LEU A 116 -3.26 -2.81 -1.98
C LEU A 116 -4.45 -2.31 -2.79
N SER A 117 -4.57 -2.74 -4.03
CA SER A 117 -5.66 -2.37 -4.93
C SER A 117 -5.77 -3.33 -6.11
N ASP A 118 -6.97 -3.51 -6.64
CA ASP A 118 -7.20 -4.26 -7.88
C ASP A 118 -6.90 -3.43 -9.15
N GLY A 119 -6.58 -2.16 -8.99
CA GLY A 119 -6.17 -1.28 -10.10
C GLY A 119 -7.32 -0.73 -10.93
N TYR A 120 -8.56 -0.92 -10.52
CA TYR A 120 -9.71 -0.31 -11.22
C TYR A 120 -9.86 1.15 -10.81
N ASP A 121 -9.40 2.04 -11.67
CA ASP A 121 -9.44 3.49 -11.46
C ASP A 121 -10.48 4.13 -12.38
N THR A 122 -11.23 5.09 -11.85
CA THR A 122 -12.21 5.87 -12.63
C THR A 122 -11.58 7.10 -13.28
N ASP A 123 -10.35 7.44 -12.91
CA ASP A 123 -9.63 8.58 -13.48
C ASP A 123 -8.68 8.15 -14.62
N GLN A 124 -8.03 9.11 -15.25
CA GLN A 124 -7.07 8.83 -16.31
C GLN A 124 -5.82 8.13 -15.76
N PRO A 125 -5.33 7.06 -16.43
CA PRO A 125 -4.19 6.28 -15.96
C PRO A 125 -2.91 7.10 -15.73
N GLN A 126 -2.73 8.19 -16.47
CA GLN A 126 -1.58 9.08 -16.33
C GLN A 126 -1.44 9.68 -14.94
N VAL A 127 -2.54 9.85 -14.21
CA VAL A 127 -2.51 10.38 -12.83
C VAL A 127 -1.78 9.41 -11.89
N ILE A 128 -2.03 8.11 -12.03
CA ILE A 128 -1.30 7.06 -11.29
C ILE A 128 0.19 7.12 -11.61
N SER A 129 0.54 7.09 -12.89
CA SER A 129 1.92 7.11 -13.35
C SER A 129 2.69 8.33 -12.81
N LYS A 130 2.09 9.49 -12.87
CA LYS A 130 2.68 10.74 -12.39
C LYS A 130 2.93 10.73 -10.88
N ALA A 131 1.96 10.24 -10.11
CA ALA A 131 2.08 10.14 -8.65
C ALA A 131 3.19 9.15 -8.26
N LEU A 132 3.23 7.97 -8.88
CA LEU A 132 4.25 6.97 -8.60
C LEU A 132 5.66 7.43 -9.01
N LYS A 133 5.78 8.17 -10.09
CA LYS A 133 7.05 8.81 -10.47
C LYS A 133 7.57 9.74 -9.37
N LYS A 134 6.70 10.55 -8.80
CA LYS A 134 7.07 11.46 -7.70
C LYS A 134 7.51 10.69 -6.46
N LEU A 135 6.82 9.60 -6.11
CA LEU A 135 7.21 8.74 -5.01
C LEU A 135 8.58 8.09 -5.24
N ARG A 136 8.81 7.60 -6.45
CA ARG A 136 10.09 6.97 -6.82
C ARG A 136 11.28 7.92 -6.63
N LYS A 137 11.11 9.20 -6.89
CA LYS A 137 12.14 10.21 -6.66
C LYS A 137 12.55 10.36 -5.19
N ARG A 138 11.73 9.91 -4.25
CA ARG A 138 12.07 9.89 -2.83
C ARG A 138 12.97 8.73 -2.43
N GLY A 139 13.26 7.80 -3.34
CA GLY A 139 14.13 6.66 -3.12
C GLY A 139 13.47 5.49 -2.39
N CYS A 140 12.17 5.57 -2.12
CA CYS A 140 11.42 4.49 -1.47
C CYS A 140 11.25 3.28 -2.41
N ARG A 141 11.01 2.11 -1.82
CA ARG A 141 10.57 0.93 -2.57
C ARG A 141 9.04 0.93 -2.66
N MET A 142 8.52 0.51 -3.80
CA MET A 142 7.10 0.45 -4.05
C MET A 142 6.67 -0.97 -4.38
N ILE A 143 5.71 -1.48 -3.59
CA ILE A 143 5.10 -2.78 -3.76
C ILE A 143 3.61 -2.58 -4.03
N TRP A 144 3.11 -3.19 -5.09
CA TRP A 144 1.69 -3.21 -5.36
C TRP A 144 1.16 -4.63 -5.19
N MET A 145 0.20 -4.79 -4.31
CA MET A 145 -0.49 -6.05 -4.07
C MET A 145 -1.85 -6.01 -4.75
N ASN A 146 -2.02 -6.81 -5.79
CA ASN A 146 -3.29 -6.94 -6.49
C ASN A 146 -3.90 -8.31 -6.15
N PRO A 147 -4.96 -8.36 -5.33
CA PRO A 147 -5.52 -9.62 -4.87
C PRO A 147 -6.18 -10.43 -5.98
N LEU A 148 -6.57 -9.80 -7.08
CA LEU A 148 -7.22 -10.49 -8.20
C LEU A 148 -6.24 -11.18 -9.14
N LYS A 149 -4.95 -10.83 -9.09
CA LYS A 149 -3.94 -11.35 -10.03
C LYS A 149 -3.74 -12.87 -9.94
N GLY A 150 -4.09 -13.51 -8.85
CA GLY A 150 -3.94 -14.95 -8.65
C GLY A 150 -5.13 -15.79 -9.09
N TRP A 151 -6.20 -15.19 -9.60
CA TRP A 151 -7.42 -15.90 -9.96
C TRP A 151 -7.35 -16.43 -11.40
N ARG A 152 -7.93 -17.63 -11.63
CA ARG A 152 -7.97 -18.31 -12.95
C ARG A 152 -8.51 -17.45 -14.08
N ASN A 153 -9.46 -16.57 -13.77
CA ASN A 153 -10.14 -15.70 -14.73
C ASN A 153 -9.70 -14.24 -14.58
N TYR A 154 -8.46 -14.02 -14.18
CA TYR A 154 -7.96 -12.66 -14.09
C TYR A 154 -8.06 -11.98 -15.45
N ALA A 155 -8.92 -10.97 -15.52
CA ALA A 155 -9.10 -10.17 -16.72
C ALA A 155 -7.79 -9.49 -17.13
N PRO A 156 -7.64 -9.08 -18.40
CA PRO A 156 -6.49 -8.31 -18.84
C PRO A 156 -6.20 -7.17 -17.90
N VAL A 157 -4.92 -6.88 -17.70
CA VAL A 157 -4.44 -5.81 -16.82
C VAL A 157 -5.18 -4.51 -17.14
N THR A 158 -5.78 -3.91 -16.11
CA THR A 158 -6.49 -2.63 -16.25
C THR A 158 -5.54 -1.54 -16.76
N ALA A 159 -6.09 -0.48 -17.34
CA ALA A 159 -5.30 0.67 -17.77
C ALA A 159 -4.53 1.30 -16.60
N GLY A 160 -5.15 1.33 -15.41
CA GLY A 160 -4.50 1.78 -14.18
C GLY A 160 -3.29 0.96 -13.81
N MET A 161 -3.39 -0.38 -13.87
CA MET A 161 -2.27 -1.27 -13.60
C MET A 161 -1.16 -1.12 -14.64
N LYS A 162 -1.50 -1.01 -15.91
CA LYS A 162 -0.50 -0.76 -16.96
C LYS A 162 0.30 0.51 -16.71
N ALA A 163 -0.35 1.55 -16.23
CA ALA A 163 0.31 2.81 -15.88
C ALA A 163 1.19 2.68 -14.63
N ALA A 164 0.80 1.84 -13.67
CA ALA A 164 1.54 1.65 -12.43
C ALA A 164 2.78 0.76 -12.58
N LEU A 165 2.67 -0.34 -13.33
CA LEU A 165 3.69 -1.39 -13.41
C LEU A 165 5.12 -0.92 -13.65
N PRO A 166 5.40 0.02 -14.58
CA PRO A 166 6.77 0.46 -14.83
C PRO A 166 7.45 1.13 -13.64
N HIS A 167 6.68 1.56 -12.65
CA HIS A 167 7.18 2.32 -11.50
C HIS A 167 7.36 1.46 -10.25
N LEU A 168 6.94 0.19 -10.28
CA LEU A 168 6.92 -0.69 -9.13
C LEU A 168 8.22 -1.49 -9.01
N ASP A 169 8.64 -1.74 -7.77
CA ASP A 169 9.72 -2.68 -7.46
C ASP A 169 9.21 -4.11 -7.39
N LEU A 170 7.98 -4.30 -6.93
CA LEU A 170 7.34 -5.62 -6.85
C LEU A 170 5.84 -5.51 -7.12
N PHE A 171 5.34 -6.45 -7.90
CA PHE A 171 3.91 -6.64 -8.13
C PHE A 171 3.50 -8.03 -7.61
N ALA A 172 2.79 -8.06 -6.49
CA ALA A 172 2.43 -9.27 -5.78
C ALA A 172 0.98 -9.69 -6.03
N THR A 173 0.66 -10.95 -5.75
CA THR A 173 -0.63 -11.59 -6.01
C THR A 173 -1.39 -11.92 -4.73
N ALA A 174 -2.64 -12.38 -4.87
CA ALA A 174 -3.46 -12.90 -3.78
C ALA A 174 -2.79 -14.07 -3.03
N ASN A 175 -2.05 -14.93 -3.73
CA ASN A 175 -1.33 -16.04 -3.11
C ASN A 175 -0.28 -15.55 -2.12
N THR A 176 0.41 -14.47 -2.45
CA THR A 176 1.38 -13.84 -1.55
C THR A 176 0.71 -13.33 -0.28
N LEU A 177 -0.53 -12.81 -0.39
CA LEU A 177 -1.30 -12.37 0.79
C LEU A 177 -1.71 -13.52 1.68
N SER A 178 -2.10 -14.67 1.11
CA SER A 178 -2.43 -15.86 1.89
C SER A 178 -1.19 -16.46 2.56
N ASP A 179 -0.03 -16.34 1.95
CA ASP A 179 1.24 -16.76 2.54
C ASP A 179 1.67 -15.88 3.72
N LEU A 180 1.18 -14.66 3.77
CA LEU A 180 1.41 -13.73 4.88
C LEU A 180 0.47 -13.95 6.07
N ALA A 181 -0.61 -14.64 5.85
CA ALA A 181 -1.59 -14.95 6.89
C ALA A 181 -1.23 -16.23 7.63
#